data_b0dbaa0c24957d456c4fb29b5a313ba1
#
_entry.id   b0dbaa0c24957d456c4fb29b5a313ba1
#
_cell.length_a   1.000
_cell.length_b   1.000
_cell.length_c   1.000
_cell.angle_alpha   90.00
_cell.angle_beta   90.00
_cell.angle_gamma   90.00
#
_symmetry.space_group_name_H-M   'P 1'
#
loop_
_entity.id
_entity.type
_entity.pdbx_description
1 polymer ?
#
loop_
_entity_poly.entity_id
_entity_poly.type
_entity_poly.pdbx_seq_one_letter_code
_entity_poly.pdbx_strand_id
1 'polypeptide(L)'
;MNLDHGCSNINYPEITQMKKLYFLTLVALGFSANSFAQSFVTATSTATIITPISIAKNLDMNFGNIAVNPTTPGGTVTLSASASPVRTPTVGLTLPAVTGLVQAASFTVTGEGSSVYTITLPNSISLTGPGAAMAITPNCSVSTLTSAALTSGTQVFYVGGTLTVAAVQVAGAYSGTFSVNVNYN
;
A
#
# COMPACT_ATOMS: atom_id res chain seq x y z
N MET A 1 99.54 52.37 56.68
CA MET A 1 98.42 51.66 57.24
C MET A 1 97.27 51.82 56.25
N ASN A 2 97.24 50.95 55.26
CA ASN A 2 96.32 50.98 54.17
C ASN A 2 95.27 49.87 54.37
N LEU A 3 94.02 50.25 54.38
CA LEU A 3 92.89 49.38 54.36
C LEU A 3 92.29 49.40 52.94
N ASP A 4 92.55 48.38 52.22
CA ASP A 4 91.97 48.16 50.93
C ASP A 4 90.53 47.58 51.11
N HIS A 5 89.54 48.25 50.59
CA HIS A 5 88.17 47.73 50.53
C HIS A 5 87.91 47.14 49.16
N GLY A 6 88.00 45.82 49.11
CA GLY A 6 87.60 45.07 47.92
C GLY A 6 86.09 45.10 47.73
N CYS A 7 85.64 45.71 46.63
CA CYS A 7 84.26 45.66 46.19
C CYS A 7 84.01 44.40 45.42
N SER A 8 83.26 43.44 46.01
CA SER A 8 82.87 42.24 45.31
C SER A 8 81.69 42.45 44.37
N ASN A 9 81.92 42.28 43.10
CA ASN A 9 80.88 42.24 42.06
C ASN A 9 79.97 41.03 42.25
N ILE A 10 78.76 41.24 42.66
CA ILE A 10 77.72 40.18 42.67
C ILE A 10 77.08 40.17 41.30
N ASN A 11 77.44 39.18 40.51
CA ASN A 11 76.78 38.83 39.23
C ASN A 11 75.43 38.17 39.57
N TYR A 12 74.34 38.79 39.11
CA TYR A 12 73.00 38.18 39.13
C TYR A 12 72.65 37.59 37.78
N PRO A 13 72.92 36.32 37.52
CA PRO A 13 72.53 35.67 36.27
C PRO A 13 71.10 35.15 36.25
N GLU A 14 70.36 35.30 37.34
CA GLU A 14 69.10 34.53 37.52
C GLU A 14 67.85 35.18 36.93
N ILE A 15 67.82 36.47 36.78
CA ILE A 15 66.60 37.20 36.33
C ILE A 15 66.27 36.93 34.88
N THR A 16 67.27 36.64 34.05
CA THR A 16 67.07 36.38 32.60
C THR A 16 66.54 34.96 32.37
N GLN A 17 66.91 33.97 33.20
CA GLN A 17 66.45 32.63 33.10
C GLN A 17 64.98 32.50 33.61
N MET A 18 64.67 33.20 34.69
CA MET A 18 63.32 33.22 35.22
C MET A 18 62.31 33.82 34.25
N LYS A 19 62.63 34.92 33.55
CA LYS A 19 61.82 35.53 32.52
C LYS A 19 61.55 34.58 31.36
N LYS A 20 62.53 33.80 30.92
CA LYS A 20 62.36 32.76 29.88
C LYS A 20 61.47 31.61 30.36
N LEU A 21 61.56 31.22 31.63
CA LEU A 21 60.77 30.16 32.22
C LEU A 21 59.29 30.58 32.31
N TYR A 22 59.02 31.82 32.80
CA TYR A 22 57.66 32.36 32.83
C TYR A 22 57.04 32.52 31.43
N PHE A 23 57.81 32.88 30.42
CA PHE A 23 57.32 33.00 29.04
C PHE A 23 57.00 31.63 28.46
N LEU A 24 57.82 30.63 28.76
CA LEU A 24 57.59 29.24 28.31
C LEU A 24 56.35 28.61 28.94
N THR A 25 56.12 28.85 30.27
CA THR A 25 54.92 28.40 30.96
C THR A 25 53.66 29.13 30.49
N LEU A 26 53.72 30.40 30.19
CA LEU A 26 52.59 31.17 29.67
C LEU A 26 52.18 30.69 28.26
N VAL A 27 53.13 30.35 27.42
CA VAL A 27 52.89 29.77 26.07
C VAL A 27 52.29 28.37 26.19
N ALA A 28 52.77 27.53 27.12
CA ALA A 28 52.23 26.19 27.35
C ALA A 28 50.78 26.19 27.88
N LEU A 29 50.39 27.19 28.73
CA LEU A 29 49.00 27.35 29.16
C LEU A 29 48.07 27.88 28.06
N GLY A 30 48.61 28.61 27.06
CA GLY A 30 47.80 29.13 25.95
C GLY A 30 47.33 28.07 24.93
N PHE A 31 48.00 26.91 24.86
CA PHE A 31 47.65 25.84 23.92
C PHE A 31 46.64 24.80 24.43
N SER A 32 46.25 24.84 25.70
CA SER A 32 45.34 23.87 26.32
C SER A 32 43.86 24.21 26.24
N ALA A 33 43.46 25.34 25.60
CA ALA A 33 42.10 25.85 25.63
C ALA A 33 41.20 25.41 24.44
N ASN A 34 41.69 24.64 23.47
CA ASN A 34 40.89 24.21 22.33
C ASN A 34 40.50 22.72 22.39
N SER A 35 40.04 22.27 23.56
CA SER A 35 39.33 21.00 23.64
C SER A 35 37.88 21.23 23.18
N PHE A 36 37.64 21.10 21.88
CA PHE A 36 36.28 20.98 21.37
C PHE A 36 35.72 19.67 21.86
N ALA A 37 34.88 19.72 22.90
CA ALA A 37 34.10 18.57 23.33
C ALA A 37 33.12 18.23 22.20
N GLN A 38 33.47 17.26 21.37
CA GLN A 38 32.59 16.72 20.34
C GLN A 38 31.53 15.85 21.04
N SER A 39 30.29 16.35 21.07
CA SER A 39 29.16 15.60 21.61
C SER A 39 28.60 14.72 20.50
N PHE A 40 28.63 13.40 20.71
CA PHE A 40 28.00 12.43 19.82
C PHE A 40 26.69 11.96 20.43
N VAL A 41 25.67 11.92 19.61
CA VAL A 41 24.40 11.25 19.94
C VAL A 41 24.19 10.12 18.94
N THR A 42 23.84 8.95 19.43
CA THR A 42 23.49 7.80 18.61
C THR A 42 21.98 7.70 18.48
N ALA A 43 21.48 7.54 17.23
CA ALA A 43 20.09 7.24 16.95
C ALA A 43 20.00 5.81 16.40
N THR A 44 19.00 5.05 16.85
CA THR A 44 18.71 3.73 16.31
C THR A 44 17.75 3.88 15.14
N SER A 45 18.07 3.25 14.00
CA SER A 45 17.19 3.14 12.83
C SER A 45 16.77 1.68 12.69
N THR A 46 15.47 1.42 12.57
CA THR A 46 14.91 0.09 12.37
C THR A 46 13.98 0.09 11.18
N ALA A 47 13.90 -1.05 10.47
CA ALA A 47 12.95 -1.30 9.40
C ALA A 47 12.44 -2.73 9.51
N THR A 48 11.14 -2.93 9.24
CA THR A 48 10.52 -4.25 9.17
C THR A 48 9.98 -4.45 7.77
N ILE A 49 10.36 -5.55 7.12
CA ILE A 49 9.84 -5.96 5.82
C ILE A 49 8.66 -6.89 6.09
N ILE A 50 7.50 -6.53 5.57
CA ILE A 50 6.25 -7.29 5.71
C ILE A 50 6.00 -8.17 4.50
N THR A 51 5.06 -9.14 4.63
CA THR A 51 4.62 -10.01 3.55
C THR A 51 3.93 -9.20 2.44
N PRO A 52 4.34 -9.33 1.16
CA PRO A 52 3.66 -8.66 0.07
C PRO A 52 2.20 -9.10 -0.06
N ILE A 53 1.32 -8.15 -0.45
CA ILE A 53 -0.07 -8.49 -0.79
C ILE A 53 -0.11 -9.21 -2.12
N SER A 54 -0.98 -10.22 -2.23
CA SER A 54 -1.24 -10.94 -3.48
C SER A 54 -2.72 -11.27 -3.61
N ILE A 55 -3.18 -11.51 -4.85
CA ILE A 55 -4.55 -11.89 -5.15
C ILE A 55 -4.55 -13.11 -6.09
N ALA A 56 -5.42 -14.06 -5.80
CA ALA A 56 -5.68 -15.22 -6.64
C ALA A 56 -7.17 -15.29 -7.01
N LYS A 57 -7.47 -15.56 -8.28
CA LYS A 57 -8.84 -15.82 -8.73
C LYS A 57 -9.19 -17.28 -8.41
N ASN A 58 -10.33 -17.52 -7.75
CA ASN A 58 -10.85 -18.85 -7.47
C ASN A 58 -11.93 -19.26 -8.49
N LEU A 59 -12.88 -18.35 -8.76
CA LEU A 59 -14.04 -18.60 -9.61
C LEU A 59 -14.27 -17.42 -10.55
N ASP A 60 -14.79 -17.73 -11.75
CA ASP A 60 -15.24 -16.73 -12.73
C ASP A 60 -16.67 -16.29 -12.44
N MET A 61 -17.06 -15.11 -12.94
CA MET A 61 -18.44 -14.63 -12.88
C MET A 61 -19.27 -15.25 -14.01
N ASN A 62 -20.46 -15.77 -13.69
CA ASN A 62 -21.38 -16.31 -14.69
C ASN A 62 -22.83 -16.02 -14.31
N PHE A 63 -23.56 -15.38 -15.22
CA PHE A 63 -24.97 -15.04 -15.04
C PHE A 63 -25.91 -16.22 -15.38
N GLY A 64 -25.41 -17.29 -15.96
CA GLY A 64 -26.22 -18.41 -16.45
C GLY A 64 -27.11 -18.02 -17.63
N ASN A 65 -28.18 -18.78 -17.83
CA ASN A 65 -29.13 -18.56 -18.93
C ASN A 65 -30.09 -17.41 -18.62
N ILE A 66 -30.30 -16.53 -19.58
CA ILE A 66 -31.22 -15.38 -19.51
C ILE A 66 -32.06 -15.39 -20.81
N ALA A 67 -33.36 -15.28 -20.70
CA ALA A 67 -34.26 -15.12 -21.81
C ALA A 67 -34.74 -13.67 -21.92
N VAL A 68 -34.64 -13.10 -23.12
CA VAL A 68 -35.13 -11.75 -23.42
C VAL A 68 -36.55 -11.86 -23.98
N ASN A 69 -37.45 -11.07 -23.42
CA ASN A 69 -38.80 -10.95 -24.01
C ASN A 69 -38.74 -9.97 -25.19
N PRO A 70 -39.07 -10.40 -26.44
CA PRO A 70 -38.93 -9.57 -27.61
C PRO A 70 -39.93 -8.39 -27.67
N THR A 71 -40.94 -8.38 -26.83
CA THR A 71 -41.97 -7.35 -26.78
C THR A 71 -41.72 -6.25 -25.75
N THR A 72 -40.62 -6.34 -24.99
CA THR A 72 -40.28 -5.39 -23.93
C THR A 72 -38.98 -4.66 -24.20
N PRO A 73 -38.75 -3.50 -23.59
CA PRO A 73 -37.59 -2.64 -23.89
C PRO A 73 -36.25 -3.13 -23.31
N GLY A 74 -36.10 -4.41 -23.05
CA GLY A 74 -34.90 -4.93 -22.41
C GLY A 74 -34.98 -4.84 -20.90
N GLY A 75 -33.88 -5.06 -20.19
CA GLY A 75 -33.85 -5.03 -18.72
C GLY A 75 -32.48 -5.28 -18.12
N THR A 76 -32.46 -5.51 -16.83
CA THR A 76 -31.23 -5.86 -16.11
C THR A 76 -31.37 -7.15 -15.35
N VAL A 77 -30.27 -7.86 -15.14
CA VAL A 77 -30.14 -8.96 -14.19
C VAL A 77 -29.05 -8.62 -13.21
N THR A 78 -29.41 -8.56 -11.94
CA THR A 78 -28.44 -8.37 -10.84
C THR A 78 -28.03 -9.73 -10.30
N LEU A 79 -26.73 -10.00 -10.28
CA LEU A 79 -26.09 -11.13 -9.63
C LEU A 79 -25.48 -10.68 -8.32
N SER A 80 -25.89 -11.26 -7.20
CA SER A 80 -25.34 -10.88 -5.89
C SER A 80 -23.89 -11.34 -5.74
N ALA A 81 -23.07 -10.51 -5.08
CA ALA A 81 -21.68 -10.80 -4.76
C ALA A 81 -21.61 -11.68 -3.50
N SER A 82 -21.80 -12.98 -3.63
CA SER A 82 -21.85 -13.92 -2.50
C SER A 82 -21.38 -15.32 -2.90
N ALA A 83 -21.07 -16.17 -1.92
CA ALA A 83 -20.71 -17.57 -2.14
C ALA A 83 -21.87 -18.37 -2.78
N SER A 84 -23.10 -17.99 -2.51
CA SER A 84 -24.32 -18.58 -3.09
C SER A 84 -25.10 -17.47 -3.80
N PRO A 85 -24.70 -17.06 -5.01
CA PRO A 85 -25.27 -15.90 -5.66
C PRO A 85 -26.71 -16.12 -6.11
N VAL A 86 -27.52 -15.07 -5.94
CA VAL A 86 -28.89 -15.01 -6.41
C VAL A 86 -28.99 -14.04 -7.58
N ARG A 87 -29.81 -14.39 -8.58
CA ARG A 87 -30.12 -13.52 -9.71
C ARG A 87 -31.47 -12.87 -9.53
N THR A 88 -31.52 -11.57 -9.73
CA THR A 88 -32.77 -10.79 -9.70
C THR A 88 -32.97 -10.08 -11.03
N PRO A 89 -33.93 -10.50 -11.86
CA PRO A 89 -34.23 -9.85 -13.13
C PRO A 89 -35.19 -8.68 -12.92
N THR A 90 -35.10 -7.70 -13.81
CA THR A 90 -36.16 -6.68 -14.00
C THR A 90 -37.18 -7.11 -15.07
N VAL A 91 -38.24 -6.33 -15.22
CA VAL A 91 -39.22 -6.49 -16.30
C VAL A 91 -38.49 -6.53 -17.66
N GLY A 92 -38.91 -7.45 -18.52
CA GLY A 92 -38.33 -7.64 -19.85
C GLY A 92 -37.37 -8.81 -19.96
N LEU A 93 -36.94 -9.38 -18.83
CA LEU A 93 -36.07 -10.53 -18.80
C LEU A 93 -36.72 -11.65 -17.99
N THR A 94 -36.48 -12.88 -18.43
CA THR A 94 -36.94 -14.09 -17.73
C THR A 94 -35.73 -14.98 -17.41
N LEU A 95 -35.72 -15.54 -16.22
CA LEU A 95 -34.72 -16.56 -15.83
C LEU A 95 -35.32 -17.95 -16.05
N PRO A 96 -34.82 -18.70 -17.05
CA PRO A 96 -35.34 -20.05 -17.33
C PRO A 96 -35.12 -20.99 -16.16
N ALA A 97 -35.98 -22.03 -16.05
CA ALA A 97 -35.80 -23.12 -15.06
C ALA A 97 -34.46 -23.84 -15.22
N VAL A 98 -33.98 -23.99 -16.48
CA VAL A 98 -32.62 -24.45 -16.76
C VAL A 98 -31.71 -23.22 -16.63
N THR A 99 -31.16 -23.04 -15.46
CA THR A 99 -30.42 -21.81 -15.10
C THR A 99 -29.06 -21.68 -15.76
N GLY A 100 -28.46 -22.78 -16.20
CA GLY A 100 -27.03 -22.83 -16.53
C GLY A 100 -26.16 -22.62 -15.25
N LEU A 101 -24.89 -22.39 -15.43
CA LEU A 101 -23.99 -22.06 -14.32
C LEU A 101 -24.29 -20.64 -13.81
N VAL A 102 -24.61 -20.51 -12.53
CA VAL A 102 -24.80 -19.20 -11.87
C VAL A 102 -23.75 -19.06 -10.78
N GLN A 103 -22.85 -18.09 -10.93
CA GLN A 103 -21.66 -17.99 -10.09
C GLN A 103 -21.18 -16.55 -10.03
N ALA A 104 -20.91 -16.04 -8.81
CA ALA A 104 -20.16 -14.81 -8.62
C ALA A 104 -18.66 -15.10 -8.77
N ALA A 105 -17.91 -14.15 -9.31
CA ALA A 105 -16.46 -14.28 -9.28
C ALA A 105 -15.98 -14.26 -7.83
N SER A 106 -14.98 -15.08 -7.51
CA SER A 106 -14.38 -15.06 -6.18
C SER A 106 -12.86 -14.98 -6.24
N PHE A 107 -12.32 -14.27 -5.28
CA PHE A 107 -10.91 -13.99 -5.16
C PHE A 107 -10.46 -14.21 -3.73
N THR A 108 -9.24 -14.73 -3.58
CA THR A 108 -8.54 -14.79 -2.30
C THR A 108 -7.40 -13.79 -2.30
N VAL A 109 -7.38 -12.90 -1.33
CA VAL A 109 -6.27 -12.00 -1.05
C VAL A 109 -5.47 -12.56 0.10
N THR A 110 -4.14 -12.54 -0.03
CA THR A 110 -3.20 -12.91 1.04
C THR A 110 -2.18 -11.81 1.26
N GLY A 111 -1.73 -11.65 2.49
CA GLY A 111 -0.77 -10.60 2.87
C GLY A 111 -0.45 -10.64 4.36
N GLU A 112 -0.04 -9.51 4.90
CA GLU A 112 0.42 -9.40 6.29
C GLU A 112 -0.73 -9.25 7.28
N GLY A 113 -0.81 -10.18 8.23
CA GLY A 113 -1.61 -10.09 9.45
C GLY A 113 -3.06 -9.61 9.25
N SER A 114 -3.39 -8.49 9.87
CA SER A 114 -4.70 -7.81 9.76
C SER A 114 -4.59 -6.48 9.00
N SER A 115 -3.68 -6.40 8.05
CA SER A 115 -3.45 -5.19 7.27
C SER A 115 -4.67 -4.76 6.47
N VAL A 116 -4.82 -3.44 6.34
CA VAL A 116 -5.87 -2.82 5.53
C VAL A 116 -5.36 -2.63 4.10
N TYR A 117 -6.26 -2.85 3.13
CA TYR A 117 -5.92 -2.75 1.72
C TYR A 117 -7.09 -2.19 0.90
N THR A 118 -6.77 -1.71 -0.29
CA THR A 118 -7.75 -1.21 -1.28
C THR A 118 -7.98 -2.26 -2.36
N ILE A 119 -9.25 -2.48 -2.72
CA ILE A 119 -9.69 -3.27 -3.88
C ILE A 119 -10.10 -2.29 -4.98
N THR A 120 -9.56 -2.45 -6.17
CA THR A 120 -9.95 -1.67 -7.35
C THR A 120 -10.65 -2.56 -8.36
N LEU A 121 -11.92 -2.23 -8.66
CA LEU A 121 -12.74 -2.85 -9.69
C LEU A 121 -12.90 -1.88 -10.87
N PRO A 122 -13.12 -2.39 -12.11
CA PRO A 122 -13.49 -1.53 -13.22
C PRO A 122 -14.91 -0.94 -13.01
N ASN A 123 -15.16 0.23 -13.56
CA ASN A 123 -16.50 0.84 -13.48
C ASN A 123 -17.54 0.09 -14.35
N SER A 124 -17.09 -0.59 -15.39
CA SER A 124 -17.92 -1.37 -16.28
C SER A 124 -17.13 -2.51 -16.91
N ILE A 125 -17.80 -3.65 -17.13
CA ILE A 125 -17.27 -4.81 -17.83
C ILE A 125 -18.10 -5.00 -19.09
N SER A 126 -17.46 -5.13 -20.26
CA SER A 126 -18.15 -5.36 -21.52
C SER A 126 -18.16 -6.86 -21.86
N LEU A 127 -19.35 -7.38 -22.17
CA LEU A 127 -19.52 -8.70 -22.74
C LEU A 127 -19.78 -8.58 -24.24
N THR A 128 -18.98 -9.27 -25.06
CA THR A 128 -19.12 -9.34 -26.51
C THR A 128 -19.65 -10.71 -26.93
N GLY A 129 -20.42 -10.73 -28.02
CA GLY A 129 -21.04 -11.94 -28.55
C GLY A 129 -21.64 -11.70 -29.93
N PRO A 130 -22.63 -12.50 -30.36
CA PRO A 130 -23.20 -12.42 -31.72
C PRO A 130 -24.02 -11.16 -31.96
N GLY A 131 -24.46 -10.45 -30.92
CA GLY A 131 -25.22 -9.20 -31.02
C GLY A 131 -24.50 -8.00 -30.43
N ALA A 132 -25.26 -6.97 -30.07
CA ALA A 132 -24.72 -5.81 -29.38
C ALA A 132 -24.01 -6.19 -28.07
N ALA A 133 -22.91 -5.52 -27.77
CA ALA A 133 -22.21 -5.71 -26.52
C ALA A 133 -23.11 -5.36 -25.32
N MET A 134 -22.97 -6.12 -24.24
CA MET A 134 -23.70 -5.88 -22.98
C MET A 134 -22.74 -5.39 -21.92
N ALA A 135 -23.21 -4.47 -21.07
CA ALA A 135 -22.42 -3.92 -20.00
C ALA A 135 -22.81 -4.52 -18.66
N ILE A 136 -21.80 -4.82 -17.81
CA ILE A 136 -22.00 -5.17 -16.40
C ILE A 136 -21.45 -4.03 -15.55
N THR A 137 -22.26 -3.53 -14.63
CA THR A 137 -21.79 -2.68 -13.52
C THR A 137 -21.45 -3.62 -12.35
N PRO A 138 -20.16 -3.80 -12.00
CA PRO A 138 -19.76 -4.73 -10.95
C PRO A 138 -20.17 -4.24 -9.55
N ASN A 139 -20.44 -5.18 -8.66
CA ASN A 139 -20.56 -4.99 -7.21
C ASN A 139 -19.64 -5.96 -6.46
N CYS A 140 -19.36 -5.67 -5.20
CA CYS A 140 -18.46 -6.45 -4.38
C CYS A 140 -19.12 -6.82 -3.04
N SER A 141 -18.76 -7.97 -2.49
CA SER A 141 -19.19 -8.38 -1.15
C SER A 141 -18.56 -7.55 -0.02
N VAL A 142 -17.44 -6.88 -0.31
CA VAL A 142 -16.79 -5.93 0.62
C VAL A 142 -17.42 -4.56 0.42
N SER A 143 -18.05 -4.02 1.46
CA SER A 143 -18.80 -2.76 1.39
C SER A 143 -17.90 -1.53 1.21
N THR A 144 -16.68 -1.57 1.75
CA THR A 144 -15.72 -0.46 1.68
C THR A 144 -14.46 -0.91 0.94
N LEU A 145 -14.43 -0.69 -0.38
CA LEU A 145 -13.33 -1.13 -1.23
C LEU A 145 -11.97 -0.49 -0.88
N THR A 146 -11.99 0.72 -0.34
CA THR A 146 -10.77 1.46 0.05
C THR A 146 -10.26 1.10 1.45
N SER A 147 -10.96 0.22 2.16
CA SER A 147 -10.65 -0.14 3.55
C SER A 147 -11.01 -1.59 3.85
N ALA A 148 -10.76 -2.47 2.90
CA ALA A 148 -10.85 -3.91 3.12
C ALA A 148 -9.76 -4.35 4.11
N ALA A 149 -10.02 -5.36 4.94
CA ALA A 149 -9.08 -5.82 5.95
C ALA A 149 -8.85 -7.33 5.85
N LEU A 150 -7.59 -7.74 5.92
CA LEU A 150 -7.24 -9.15 6.06
C LEU A 150 -7.62 -9.67 7.45
N THR A 151 -7.94 -10.93 7.53
CA THR A 151 -8.13 -11.65 8.79
C THR A 151 -7.09 -12.76 8.86
N SER A 152 -6.14 -12.65 9.77
CA SER A 152 -5.00 -13.60 9.88
C SER A 152 -4.28 -13.79 8.54
N GLY A 153 -4.03 -12.70 7.82
CA GLY A 153 -3.28 -12.70 6.57
C GLY A 153 -4.07 -13.13 5.32
N THR A 154 -5.39 -13.34 5.40
CA THR A 154 -6.20 -13.77 4.25
C THR A 154 -7.60 -13.16 4.27
N GLN A 155 -8.18 -12.97 3.09
CA GLN A 155 -9.60 -12.63 2.92
C GLN A 155 -10.12 -13.19 1.60
N VAL A 156 -11.30 -13.79 1.63
CA VAL A 156 -12.06 -14.14 0.41
C VAL A 156 -13.15 -13.09 0.21
N PHE A 157 -13.27 -12.61 -1.03
CA PHE A 157 -14.36 -11.74 -1.43
C PHE A 157 -14.96 -12.16 -2.77
N TYR A 158 -16.17 -11.69 -3.02
CA TYR A 158 -16.96 -12.02 -4.20
C TYR A 158 -17.27 -10.77 -5.01
N VAL A 159 -17.28 -10.95 -6.33
CA VAL A 159 -17.69 -9.90 -7.29
C VAL A 159 -18.88 -10.43 -8.08
N GLY A 160 -19.99 -9.75 -7.94
CA GLY A 160 -21.18 -9.89 -8.77
C GLY A 160 -21.35 -8.68 -9.67
N GLY A 161 -22.59 -8.39 -10.08
CA GLY A 161 -22.83 -7.19 -10.89
C GLY A 161 -24.24 -7.12 -11.44
N THR A 162 -24.55 -5.98 -12.05
CA THR A 162 -25.79 -5.77 -12.77
C THR A 162 -25.51 -5.77 -14.25
N LEU A 163 -25.99 -6.81 -14.95
CA LEU A 163 -25.91 -6.95 -16.39
C LEU A 163 -27.07 -6.20 -17.05
N THR A 164 -26.76 -5.31 -17.98
CA THR A 164 -27.75 -4.61 -18.80
C THR A 164 -27.92 -5.35 -20.12
N VAL A 165 -29.16 -5.76 -20.44
CA VAL A 165 -29.52 -6.49 -21.64
C VAL A 165 -30.46 -5.62 -22.48
N ALA A 166 -30.11 -5.38 -23.74
CA ALA A 166 -30.93 -4.58 -24.65
C ALA A 166 -32.20 -5.34 -25.08
N ALA A 167 -33.18 -4.59 -25.57
CA ALA A 167 -34.31 -5.16 -26.29
C ALA A 167 -33.80 -5.97 -27.49
N VAL A 168 -34.48 -7.08 -27.83
CA VAL A 168 -34.12 -7.93 -28.97
C VAL A 168 -32.64 -8.34 -29.05
N GLN A 169 -32.01 -8.50 -27.91
CA GLN A 169 -30.62 -8.99 -27.83
C GLN A 169 -30.51 -10.33 -28.58
N VAL A 170 -29.53 -10.45 -29.48
CA VAL A 170 -29.33 -11.67 -30.27
C VAL A 170 -28.98 -12.83 -29.37
N ALA A 171 -29.65 -13.96 -29.56
CA ALA A 171 -29.36 -15.17 -28.77
C ALA A 171 -27.96 -15.70 -29.07
N GLY A 172 -27.28 -16.17 -28.02
CA GLY A 172 -25.93 -16.76 -28.11
C GLY A 172 -25.11 -16.53 -26.87
N ALA A 173 -23.88 -17.00 -26.92
CA ALA A 173 -22.92 -16.81 -25.81
C ALA A 173 -22.27 -15.44 -25.88
N TYR A 174 -22.20 -14.78 -24.72
CA TYR A 174 -21.50 -13.51 -24.54
C TYR A 174 -20.44 -13.68 -23.47
N SER A 175 -19.27 -13.15 -23.73
CA SER A 175 -18.11 -13.25 -22.82
C SER A 175 -17.32 -11.96 -22.76
N GLY A 176 -16.61 -11.76 -21.68
CA GLY A 176 -15.72 -10.63 -21.44
C GLY A 176 -14.79 -10.93 -20.28
N THR A 177 -13.77 -10.10 -20.13
CA THR A 177 -12.81 -10.22 -19.04
C THR A 177 -12.74 -8.92 -18.26
N PHE A 178 -12.35 -9.01 -17.00
CA PHE A 178 -12.08 -7.85 -16.16
C PHE A 178 -10.92 -8.13 -15.21
N SER A 179 -10.26 -7.06 -14.77
CA SER A 179 -9.15 -7.13 -13.82
C SER A 179 -9.58 -6.59 -12.47
N VAL A 180 -9.07 -7.21 -11.42
CA VAL A 180 -9.20 -6.77 -10.04
C VAL A 180 -7.80 -6.53 -9.50
N ASN A 181 -7.56 -5.36 -8.92
CA ASN A 181 -6.28 -5.01 -8.31
C ASN A 181 -6.45 -4.83 -6.81
N VAL A 182 -5.41 -5.18 -6.06
CA VAL A 182 -5.32 -4.97 -4.61
C VAL A 182 -4.00 -4.33 -4.25
N ASN A 183 -4.02 -3.36 -3.33
CA ASN A 183 -2.82 -2.68 -2.83
C ASN A 183 -2.99 -2.40 -1.34
N TYR A 184 -1.91 -2.49 -0.57
CA TYR A 184 -1.89 -1.98 0.79
C TYR A 184 -2.17 -0.48 0.83
N ASN A 185 -2.82 -0.02 1.88
CA ASN A 185 -3.07 1.41 2.14
C ASN A 185 -1.87 2.07 2.80
#